data_ef2da8ac904547bbf7b3225b5edff8c3
#
_entry.id   ef2da8ac904547bbf7b3225b5edff8c3
#
_cell.length_a   1.000
_cell.length_b   1.000
_cell.length_c   1.000
_cell.angle_alpha   90.00
_cell.angle_beta   90.00
_cell.angle_gamma   90.00
#
_symmetry.space_group_name_H-M   'P 1'
#
loop_
_entity.id
_entity.type
_entity.pdbx_description
1 polymer ?
#
loop_
_entity_poly.entity_id
_entity_poly.type
_entity_poly.pdbx_seq_one_letter_code
_entity_poly.pdbx_strand_id
1 'polypeptide(L)'
;SDSRNIGLQLNIPIFQGGLVLSREREAAANRAAAQSGLEAARRNAALQARQYYLGVVNGLAQLRALAAAKISSQSALESNKLGYEVGVRINIDVLNAENQVYQTRRDFAKAALDTLMAQLKLKAAVGALGEDDLLQANALLITASGR
;
A
#
# COMPACT_ATOMS: atom_id res chain seq x y z
N SER A 1 58.05 -26.59 40.86
CA SER A 1 57.54 -27.78 40.15
C SER A 1 56.19 -27.41 39.52
N ASP A 2 56.20 -27.20 38.20
CA ASP A 2 54.97 -27.01 37.42
C ASP A 2 54.33 -28.38 37.10
N SER A 3 53.16 -28.63 37.64
CA SER A 3 52.38 -29.81 37.30
C SER A 3 51.23 -29.37 36.32
N ARG A 4 51.27 -29.86 35.11
CA ARG A 4 50.19 -29.68 34.12
C ARG A 4 49.32 -30.93 34.08
N ASN A 5 48.05 -30.82 34.47
CA ASN A 5 47.06 -31.88 34.32
C ASN A 5 46.22 -31.64 33.09
N ILE A 6 46.18 -32.57 32.16
CA ILE A 6 45.26 -32.62 31.02
C ILE A 6 44.31 -33.78 31.26
N GLY A 7 43.02 -33.49 31.42
CA GLY A 7 41.99 -34.51 31.65
C GLY A 7 40.89 -34.41 30.57
N LEU A 8 40.45 -35.55 30.04
CA LEU A 8 39.26 -35.68 29.20
C LEU A 8 38.14 -36.26 30.06
N GLN A 9 37.03 -35.55 30.19
CA GLN A 9 35.86 -36.02 30.91
C GLN A 9 34.75 -36.36 29.90
N LEU A 10 34.32 -37.61 29.82
CA LEU A 10 33.20 -38.07 29.01
C LEU A 10 32.04 -38.38 29.97
N ASN A 11 30.95 -37.57 29.84
CA ASN A 11 29.73 -37.79 30.63
C ASN A 11 28.65 -38.37 29.72
N ILE A 12 28.29 -39.64 29.89
CA ILE A 12 27.26 -40.34 29.12
C ILE A 12 26.07 -40.60 30.05
N PRO A 13 24.97 -39.83 29.93
CA PRO A 13 23.77 -40.06 30.72
C PRO A 13 23.05 -41.33 30.19
N ILE A 14 23.01 -42.39 30.96
CA ILE A 14 22.38 -43.66 30.59
C ILE A 14 20.86 -43.61 30.70
N PHE A 15 20.32 -42.83 31.62
CA PHE A 15 18.88 -42.67 31.80
C PHE A 15 18.54 -41.27 32.32
N GLN A 16 17.66 -40.56 31.60
CA GLN A 16 17.22 -39.19 31.94
C GLN A 16 15.69 -39.08 32.17
N GLY A 17 15.03 -40.15 32.62
CA GLY A 17 13.63 -40.11 33.01
C GLY A 17 12.67 -39.59 31.93
N GLY A 18 12.93 -39.87 30.64
CA GLY A 18 12.08 -39.42 29.54
C GLY A 18 12.36 -38.01 29.04
N LEU A 19 13.37 -37.29 29.60
CA LEU A 19 13.69 -35.89 29.20
C LEU A 19 14.03 -35.79 27.70
N VAL A 20 14.78 -36.73 27.15
CA VAL A 20 15.14 -36.73 25.72
C VAL A 20 13.89 -36.83 24.84
N LEU A 21 12.98 -37.77 25.16
CA LEU A 21 11.73 -37.97 24.43
C LEU A 21 10.80 -36.72 24.52
N SER A 22 10.78 -36.09 25.69
CA SER A 22 10.01 -34.85 25.89
C SER A 22 10.56 -33.69 25.05
N ARG A 23 11.89 -33.53 24.99
CA ARG A 23 12.56 -32.54 24.15
C ARG A 23 12.36 -32.80 22.65
N GLU A 24 12.35 -34.06 22.24
CA GLU A 24 12.07 -34.44 20.85
C GLU A 24 10.64 -34.05 20.45
N ARG A 25 9.67 -34.35 21.32
CA ARG A 25 8.26 -33.93 21.10
C ARG A 25 8.10 -32.40 21.05
N GLU A 26 8.77 -31.71 21.95
CA GLU A 26 8.81 -30.22 21.96
C GLU A 26 9.41 -29.68 20.66
N ALA A 27 10.54 -30.20 20.21
CA ALA A 27 11.17 -29.80 18.96
C ALA A 27 10.29 -30.09 17.74
N ALA A 28 9.61 -31.26 17.73
CA ALA A 28 8.65 -31.59 16.67
C ALA A 28 7.44 -30.62 16.65
N ALA A 29 6.90 -30.28 17.82
CA ALA A 29 5.80 -29.31 17.94
C ALA A 29 6.23 -27.89 17.50
N ASN A 30 7.41 -27.44 17.91
CA ASN A 30 7.97 -26.15 17.51
C ASN A 30 8.21 -26.09 16.00
N ARG A 31 8.69 -27.18 15.38
CA ARG A 31 8.82 -27.30 13.93
C ARG A 31 7.46 -27.16 13.23
N ALA A 32 6.44 -27.88 13.70
CA ALA A 32 5.09 -27.80 13.14
C ALA A 32 4.50 -26.39 13.27
N ALA A 33 4.69 -25.73 14.41
CA ALA A 33 4.28 -24.35 14.64
C ALA A 33 5.01 -23.37 13.69
N ALA A 34 6.31 -23.53 13.50
CA ALA A 34 7.11 -22.72 12.57
C ALA A 34 6.67 -22.91 11.11
N GLN A 35 6.35 -24.15 10.70
CA GLN A 35 5.81 -24.44 9.37
C GLN A 35 4.46 -23.76 9.13
N SER A 36 3.55 -23.85 10.10
CA SER A 36 2.24 -23.18 10.05
C SER A 36 2.39 -21.65 10.01
N GLY A 37 3.34 -21.11 10.78
CA GLY A 37 3.69 -19.69 10.76
C GLY A 37 4.21 -19.22 9.39
N LEU A 38 5.07 -20.01 8.76
CA LEU A 38 5.58 -19.73 7.42
C LEU A 38 4.45 -19.71 6.37
N GLU A 39 3.55 -20.68 6.43
CA GLU A 39 2.40 -20.71 5.52
C GLU A 39 1.44 -19.53 5.73
N ALA A 40 1.20 -19.14 6.98
CA ALA A 40 0.41 -17.97 7.30
C ALA A 40 1.05 -16.68 6.75
N ALA A 41 2.37 -16.52 6.94
CA ALA A 41 3.13 -15.39 6.41
C ALA A 41 3.07 -15.32 4.87
N ARG A 42 3.23 -16.46 4.18
CA ARG A 42 3.12 -16.53 2.71
C ARG A 42 1.73 -16.13 2.21
N ARG A 43 0.67 -16.63 2.86
CA ARG A 43 -0.72 -16.28 2.51
C ARG A 43 -1.00 -14.81 2.74
N ASN A 44 -0.53 -14.25 3.85
CA ASN A 44 -0.69 -12.83 4.15
C ASN A 44 0.05 -11.94 3.14
N ALA A 45 1.27 -12.27 2.77
CA ALA A 45 2.03 -11.54 1.75
C ALA A 45 1.31 -11.56 0.39
N ALA A 46 0.82 -12.73 -0.04
CA ALA A 46 0.06 -12.85 -1.28
C ALA A 46 -1.26 -12.06 -1.26
N LEU A 47 -1.95 -12.06 -0.11
CA LEU A 47 -3.18 -11.29 0.07
C LEU A 47 -2.91 -9.78 -0.02
N GLN A 48 -1.89 -9.29 0.68
CA GLN A 48 -1.51 -7.88 0.66
C GLN A 48 -1.11 -7.42 -0.75
N ALA A 49 -0.31 -8.21 -1.46
CA ALA A 49 0.08 -7.91 -2.83
C ALA A 49 -1.16 -7.79 -3.76
N ARG A 50 -2.12 -8.72 -3.63
CA ARG A 50 -3.38 -8.67 -4.39
C ARG A 50 -4.24 -7.46 -4.04
N GLN A 51 -4.35 -7.12 -2.76
CA GLN A 51 -5.10 -5.94 -2.30
C GLN A 51 -4.52 -4.64 -2.87
N TYR A 52 -3.19 -4.47 -2.81
CA TYR A 52 -2.55 -3.28 -3.36
C TYR A 52 -2.62 -3.24 -4.89
N TYR A 53 -2.49 -4.38 -5.56
CA TYR A 53 -2.68 -4.47 -7.00
C TYR A 53 -4.09 -4.01 -7.43
N LEU A 54 -5.13 -4.53 -6.76
CA LEU A 54 -6.51 -4.10 -7.01
C LEU A 54 -6.71 -2.62 -6.68
N GLY A 55 -6.04 -2.11 -5.64
CA GLY A 55 -6.04 -0.68 -5.31
C GLY A 55 -5.49 0.17 -6.46
N VAL A 56 -4.40 -0.24 -7.09
CA VAL A 56 -3.83 0.45 -8.26
C VAL A 56 -4.78 0.40 -9.46
N VAL A 57 -5.32 -0.79 -9.79
CA VAL A 57 -6.24 -0.96 -10.94
C VAL A 57 -7.49 -0.08 -10.76
N ASN A 58 -8.11 -0.12 -9.57
CA ASN A 58 -9.29 0.68 -9.26
C ASN A 58 -8.96 2.18 -9.24
N GLY A 59 -7.81 2.57 -8.69
CA GLY A 59 -7.34 3.95 -8.68
C GLY A 59 -7.16 4.51 -10.09
N LEU A 60 -6.57 3.75 -11.00
CA LEU A 60 -6.43 4.15 -12.41
C LEU A 60 -7.78 4.28 -13.12
N ALA A 61 -8.74 3.39 -12.85
CA ALA A 61 -10.09 3.48 -13.40
C ALA A 61 -10.81 4.74 -12.86
N GLN A 62 -10.68 5.02 -11.56
CA GLN A 62 -11.23 6.22 -10.93
C GLN A 62 -10.61 7.50 -11.50
N LEU A 63 -9.29 7.54 -11.72
CA LEU A 63 -8.62 8.68 -12.34
C LEU A 63 -9.15 8.98 -13.73
N ARG A 64 -9.38 7.94 -14.57
CA ARG A 64 -9.97 8.11 -15.90
C ARG A 64 -11.38 8.68 -15.82
N ALA A 65 -12.21 8.17 -14.91
CA ALA A 65 -13.56 8.67 -14.70
C ALA A 65 -13.57 10.14 -14.22
N LEU A 66 -12.70 10.49 -13.27
CA LEU A 66 -12.58 11.86 -12.76
C LEU A 66 -11.97 12.81 -13.80
N ALA A 67 -11.08 12.35 -14.68
CA ALA A 67 -10.59 13.14 -15.81
C ALA A 67 -11.73 13.50 -16.78
N ALA A 68 -12.61 12.55 -17.10
CA ALA A 68 -13.80 12.82 -17.91
C ALA A 68 -14.78 13.76 -17.18
N ALA A 69 -15.00 13.55 -15.87
CA ALA A 69 -15.86 14.42 -15.06
C ALA A 69 -15.33 15.84 -14.98
N LYS A 70 -13.99 16.05 -14.95
CA LYS A 70 -13.36 17.37 -14.97
C LYS A 70 -13.69 18.12 -16.28
N ILE A 71 -13.65 17.44 -17.42
CA ILE A 71 -14.01 18.02 -18.71
C ILE A 71 -15.50 18.37 -18.73
N SER A 72 -16.37 17.44 -18.31
CA SER A 72 -17.83 17.66 -18.28
C SER A 72 -18.24 18.79 -17.34
N SER A 73 -17.65 18.87 -16.14
CA SER A 73 -17.94 19.94 -15.19
C SER A 73 -17.50 21.30 -15.72
N GLN A 74 -16.37 21.37 -16.41
CA GLN A 74 -15.89 22.60 -17.04
C GLN A 74 -16.83 23.06 -18.17
N SER A 75 -17.26 22.15 -19.05
CA SER A 75 -18.23 22.48 -20.11
C SER A 75 -19.59 22.89 -19.55
N ALA A 76 -20.04 22.25 -18.46
CA ALA A 76 -21.27 22.66 -17.79
C ALA A 76 -21.17 24.06 -17.20
N LEU A 77 -20.03 24.44 -16.61
CA LEU A 77 -19.79 25.77 -16.11
C LEU A 77 -19.85 26.81 -17.24
N GLU A 78 -19.18 26.55 -18.37
CA GLU A 78 -19.18 27.42 -19.53
C GLU A 78 -20.61 27.61 -20.08
N SER A 79 -21.39 26.54 -20.20
CA SER A 79 -22.78 26.57 -20.63
C SER A 79 -23.67 27.36 -19.66
N ASN A 80 -23.48 27.24 -18.35
CA ASN A 80 -24.23 27.98 -17.35
C ASN A 80 -23.86 29.47 -17.37
N LYS A 81 -22.57 29.81 -17.56
CA LYS A 81 -22.13 31.20 -17.72
C LYS A 81 -22.77 31.88 -18.95
N LEU A 82 -22.72 31.20 -20.10
CA LEU A 82 -23.37 31.70 -21.32
C LEU A 82 -24.89 31.83 -21.12
N GLY A 83 -25.54 30.84 -20.49
CA GLY A 83 -26.97 30.93 -20.18
C GLY A 83 -27.34 32.08 -19.24
N TYR A 84 -26.46 32.44 -18.31
CA TYR A 84 -26.61 33.59 -17.43
C TYR A 84 -26.48 34.92 -18.22
N GLU A 85 -25.50 35.02 -19.11
CA GLU A 85 -25.28 36.21 -19.95
C GLU A 85 -26.49 36.51 -20.85
N VAL A 86 -27.16 35.49 -21.37
CA VAL A 86 -28.35 35.63 -22.21
C VAL A 86 -29.67 35.65 -21.38
N GLY A 87 -29.59 35.65 -20.05
CA GLY A 87 -30.74 35.76 -19.16
C GLY A 87 -31.61 34.51 -19.00
N VAL A 88 -31.13 33.33 -19.47
CA VAL A 88 -31.85 32.04 -19.38
C VAL A 88 -31.52 31.29 -18.09
N ARG A 89 -30.37 31.58 -17.46
CA ARG A 89 -29.92 30.98 -16.19
C ARG A 89 -29.79 32.04 -15.11
N ILE A 90 -29.85 31.60 -13.86
CA ILE A 90 -29.69 32.48 -12.70
C ILE A 90 -28.28 32.32 -12.09
N ASN A 91 -27.83 33.31 -11.35
CA ASN A 91 -26.48 33.33 -10.76
C ASN A 91 -26.18 32.12 -9.89
N ILE A 92 -27.19 31.57 -9.19
CA ILE A 92 -27.00 30.37 -8.35
C ILE A 92 -26.62 29.13 -9.17
N ASP A 93 -27.08 29.01 -10.43
CA ASP A 93 -26.71 27.89 -11.31
C ASP A 93 -25.23 27.96 -11.69
N VAL A 94 -24.72 29.18 -11.95
CA VAL A 94 -23.30 29.41 -12.24
C VAL A 94 -22.45 29.07 -11.01
N LEU A 95 -22.85 29.54 -9.82
CA LEU A 95 -22.13 29.26 -8.57
C LEU A 95 -22.09 27.78 -8.26
N ASN A 96 -23.19 27.05 -8.46
CA ASN A 96 -23.24 25.61 -8.28
C ASN A 96 -22.32 24.87 -9.27
N ALA A 97 -22.30 25.32 -10.53
CA ALA A 97 -21.40 24.77 -11.55
C ALA A 97 -19.91 25.04 -11.23
N GLU A 98 -19.57 26.23 -10.71
CA GLU A 98 -18.22 26.54 -10.21
C GLU A 98 -17.81 25.64 -9.05
N ASN A 99 -18.68 25.49 -8.06
CA ASN A 99 -18.44 24.56 -6.94
C ASN A 99 -18.19 23.14 -7.43
N GLN A 100 -18.97 22.67 -8.42
CA GLN A 100 -18.79 21.34 -9.00
C GLN A 100 -17.41 21.19 -9.68
N VAL A 101 -16.93 22.20 -10.41
CA VAL A 101 -15.60 22.20 -11.01
C VAL A 101 -14.51 22.07 -9.94
N TYR A 102 -14.58 22.88 -8.86
CA TYR A 102 -13.60 22.82 -7.78
C TYR A 102 -13.64 21.49 -7.04
N GLN A 103 -14.82 20.94 -6.78
CA GLN A 103 -14.97 19.61 -6.17
C GLN A 103 -14.34 18.52 -7.05
N THR A 104 -14.64 18.52 -8.35
CA THR A 104 -14.08 17.53 -9.28
C THR A 104 -12.57 17.65 -9.39
N ARG A 105 -12.01 18.86 -9.39
CA ARG A 105 -10.56 19.10 -9.39
C ARG A 105 -9.90 18.55 -8.12
N ARG A 106 -10.49 18.83 -6.96
CA ARG A 106 -10.02 18.32 -5.68
C ARG A 106 -10.04 16.79 -5.64
N ASP A 107 -11.15 16.18 -6.09
CA ASP A 107 -11.35 14.75 -6.06
C ASP A 107 -10.38 14.05 -7.03
N PHE A 108 -10.09 14.66 -8.19
CA PHE A 108 -9.07 14.19 -9.12
C PHE A 108 -7.67 14.21 -8.49
N ALA A 109 -7.29 15.31 -7.85
CA ALA A 109 -5.99 15.45 -7.20
C ALA A 109 -5.84 14.41 -6.07
N LYS A 110 -6.88 14.24 -5.25
CA LYS A 110 -6.90 13.23 -4.19
C LYS A 110 -6.75 11.81 -4.76
N ALA A 111 -7.53 11.46 -5.78
CA ALA A 111 -7.44 10.14 -6.41
C ALA A 111 -6.07 9.88 -7.04
N ALA A 112 -5.40 10.92 -7.58
CA ALA A 112 -4.04 10.81 -8.09
C ALA A 112 -3.04 10.45 -6.99
N LEU A 113 -3.11 11.13 -5.84
CA LEU A 113 -2.27 10.85 -4.69
C LEU A 113 -2.54 9.45 -4.09
N ASP A 114 -3.82 9.09 -3.95
CA ASP A 114 -4.22 7.78 -3.42
C ASP A 114 -3.72 6.65 -4.34
N THR A 115 -3.78 6.83 -5.67
CA THR A 115 -3.26 5.86 -6.64
C THR A 115 -1.74 5.76 -6.58
N LEU A 116 -1.02 6.89 -6.46
CA LEU A 116 0.43 6.90 -6.27
C LEU A 116 0.82 6.15 -4.99
N MET A 117 0.11 6.41 -3.89
CA MET A 117 0.33 5.70 -2.63
C MET A 117 0.06 4.19 -2.74
N ALA A 118 -0.98 3.80 -3.51
CA ALA A 118 -1.26 2.39 -3.77
C ALA A 118 -0.14 1.72 -4.57
N GLN A 119 0.46 2.41 -5.55
CA GLN A 119 1.62 1.93 -6.32
C GLN A 119 2.85 1.73 -5.44
N LEU A 120 3.18 2.70 -4.58
CA LEU A 120 4.30 2.59 -3.65
C LEU A 120 4.10 1.44 -2.66
N LYS A 121 2.88 1.28 -2.12
CA LYS A 121 2.53 0.16 -1.24
C LYS A 121 2.63 -1.19 -1.95
N LEU A 122 2.24 -1.27 -3.23
CA LEU A 122 2.41 -2.48 -4.02
C LEU A 122 3.89 -2.83 -4.20
N LYS A 123 4.73 -1.86 -4.57
CA LYS A 123 6.18 -2.06 -4.70
C LYS A 123 6.82 -2.47 -3.37
N ALA A 124 6.40 -1.88 -2.25
CA ALA A 124 6.85 -2.28 -0.92
C ALA A 124 6.45 -3.72 -0.59
N ALA A 125 5.21 -4.13 -0.88
CA ALA A 125 4.71 -5.47 -0.59
C ALA A 125 5.42 -6.57 -1.39
N VAL A 126 5.91 -6.26 -2.58
CA VAL A 126 6.68 -7.21 -3.41
C VAL A 126 8.21 -7.07 -3.21
N GLY A 127 8.66 -6.16 -2.32
CA GLY A 127 10.07 -5.94 -2.04
C GLY A 127 10.84 -5.23 -3.16
N ALA A 128 10.13 -4.54 -4.08
CA ALA A 128 10.72 -3.85 -5.22
C ALA A 128 10.77 -2.32 -5.06
N LEU A 129 10.49 -1.80 -3.86
CA LEU A 129 10.54 -0.36 -3.58
C LEU A 129 11.99 0.09 -3.47
N GLY A 130 12.41 0.99 -4.36
CA GLY A 130 13.73 1.61 -4.38
C GLY A 130 13.69 3.10 -4.03
N GLU A 131 14.87 3.67 -3.82
CA GLU A 131 15.03 5.12 -3.58
C GLU A 131 14.56 5.95 -4.79
N ASP A 132 14.83 5.44 -6.00
CA ASP A 132 14.39 6.07 -7.26
C ASP A 132 12.88 6.24 -7.34
N ASP A 133 12.10 5.30 -6.80
CA ASP A 133 10.64 5.38 -6.76
C ASP A 133 10.16 6.53 -5.88
N LEU A 134 10.84 6.76 -4.76
CA LEU A 134 10.54 7.86 -3.85
C LEU A 134 10.92 9.21 -4.46
N LEU A 135 12.06 9.27 -5.17
CA LEU A 135 12.47 10.48 -5.88
C LEU A 135 11.50 10.83 -7.01
N GLN A 136 11.03 9.85 -7.79
CA GLN A 136 9.99 10.06 -8.80
C GLN A 136 8.67 10.54 -8.19
N ALA A 137 8.23 9.92 -7.09
CA ALA A 137 7.03 10.35 -6.38
C ALA A 137 7.15 11.79 -5.88
N ASN A 138 8.30 12.15 -5.31
CA ASN A 138 8.58 13.51 -4.84
C ASN A 138 8.60 14.54 -5.99
N ALA A 139 9.18 14.20 -7.13
CA ALA A 139 9.17 15.06 -8.31
C ALA A 139 7.75 15.35 -8.82
N LEU A 140 6.86 14.35 -8.80
CA LEU A 140 5.46 14.52 -9.16
C LEU A 140 4.70 15.44 -8.18
N LEU A 141 5.01 15.35 -6.88
CA LEU A 141 4.41 16.20 -5.86
C LEU A 141 4.83 17.68 -5.99
N ILE A 142 6.11 17.92 -6.25
CA ILE A 142 6.65 19.28 -6.46
C ILE A 142 6.04 19.93 -7.71
N THR A 143 5.92 19.17 -8.80
CA THR A 143 5.30 19.68 -10.05
C THR A 143 3.80 19.99 -9.87
N ALA A 144 3.10 19.22 -9.04
CA ALA A 144 1.69 19.45 -8.74
C ALA A 144 1.46 20.66 -7.81
N SER A 145 2.41 21.01 -6.95
CA SER A 145 2.34 22.14 -6.01
C SER A 145 2.70 23.50 -6.67
N GLY A 146 3.36 23.49 -7.82
CA GLY A 146 3.84 24.69 -8.51
C GLY A 146 2.88 25.28 -9.56
N ARG A 147 1.65 24.80 -9.64
CA ARG A 147 0.55 25.32 -10.45
C ARG A 147 -0.66 25.61 -9.58
#